data_2ac700ac91c82bc4b376a3bbf3ec0548
#
_entry.id   2ac700ac91c82bc4b376a3bbf3ec0548
#
_cell.length_a   1.000
_cell.length_b   1.000
_cell.length_c   1.000
_cell.angle_alpha   90.00
_cell.angle_beta   90.00
_cell.angle_gamma   90.00
#
_symmetry.space_group_name_H-M   'P 1'
#
loop_
_entity.id
_entity.type
_entity.pdbx_description
1 polymer ?
#
loop_
_entity_poly.entity_id
_entity_poly.type
_entity_poly.pdbx_seq_one_letter_code
_entity_poly.pdbx_strand_id
1 'polypeptide(L)'
;MRHDALDDVLQTVAAHFGVSVTDMRAPRRTRAVHGARVWGVYLASQATSATFETIGQRFGGRDQTVVRMYARCCARAVAEHRESARLYYALSACLKRD
;
A
#
# COMPACT_ATOMS: atom_id res chain seq x y z
N MET A 1 -16.05 -7.38 -14.81
CA MET A 1 -14.93 -6.44 -14.69
C MET A 1 -13.78 -7.10 -13.97
N ARG A 2 -12.60 -6.96 -14.50
CA ARG A 2 -11.43 -7.64 -13.99
C ARG A 2 -10.65 -6.75 -13.02
N HIS A 3 -10.31 -7.29 -11.87
CA HIS A 3 -9.38 -6.63 -10.97
C HIS A 3 -7.96 -6.90 -11.44
N ASP A 4 -7.12 -5.89 -11.45
CA ASP A 4 -5.70 -6.11 -11.66
C ASP A 4 -4.99 -6.24 -10.31
N ALA A 5 -3.69 -6.50 -10.34
CA ALA A 5 -2.91 -6.71 -9.12
C ALA A 5 -2.94 -5.49 -8.20
N LEU A 6 -2.97 -4.29 -8.76
CA LEU A 6 -3.03 -3.06 -7.96
C LEU A 6 -4.38 -2.90 -7.27
N ASP A 7 -5.47 -3.29 -7.95
CA ASP A 7 -6.79 -3.28 -7.30
C ASP A 7 -6.80 -4.20 -6.09
N ASP A 8 -6.20 -5.37 -6.21
CA ASP A 8 -6.12 -6.32 -5.10
C ASP A 8 -5.34 -5.74 -3.92
N VAL A 9 -4.24 -5.04 -4.20
CA VAL A 9 -3.46 -4.38 -3.16
C VAL A 9 -4.30 -3.31 -2.46
N LEU A 10 -4.97 -2.46 -3.24
CA LEU A 10 -5.81 -1.39 -2.67
C LEU A 10 -6.89 -1.98 -1.77
N GLN A 11 -7.57 -3.04 -2.22
CA GLN A 11 -8.62 -3.68 -1.42
C GLN A 11 -8.07 -4.29 -0.15
N THR A 12 -6.92 -4.95 -0.25
CA THR A 12 -6.30 -5.62 0.90
C THR A 12 -5.92 -4.64 1.99
N VAL A 13 -5.25 -3.55 1.65
CA VAL A 13 -4.84 -2.59 2.68
C VAL A 13 -6.03 -1.79 3.20
N ALA A 14 -7.01 -1.48 2.35
CA ALA A 14 -8.22 -0.79 2.79
C ALA A 14 -8.93 -1.61 3.86
N ALA A 15 -9.10 -2.91 3.60
CA ALA A 15 -9.76 -3.80 4.56
C ALA A 15 -8.99 -3.90 5.86
N HIS A 16 -7.67 -4.03 5.78
CA HIS A 16 -6.84 -4.18 6.98
C HIS A 16 -6.90 -2.94 7.87
N PHE A 17 -6.86 -1.76 7.27
CA PHE A 17 -6.84 -0.50 8.03
C PHE A 17 -8.26 0.04 8.31
N GLY A 18 -9.28 -0.62 7.80
CA GLY A 18 -10.66 -0.20 8.06
C GLY A 18 -11.03 1.11 7.38
N VAL A 19 -10.50 1.33 6.18
CA VAL A 19 -10.77 2.54 5.41
C VAL A 19 -11.26 2.14 4.02
N SER A 20 -11.79 3.10 3.27
CA SER A 20 -12.23 2.83 1.90
C SER A 20 -11.10 3.14 0.91
N VAL A 21 -11.17 2.50 -0.25
CA VAL A 21 -10.23 2.82 -1.34
C VAL A 21 -10.38 4.28 -1.75
N THR A 22 -11.61 4.78 -1.75
CA THR A 22 -11.88 6.19 -2.06
C THR A 22 -11.14 7.12 -1.10
N ASP A 23 -11.17 6.82 0.21
CA ASP A 23 -10.46 7.62 1.21
C ASP A 23 -8.95 7.59 0.98
N MET A 24 -8.42 6.42 0.60
CA MET A 24 -6.99 6.30 0.35
C MET A 24 -6.53 7.15 -0.83
N ARG A 25 -7.40 7.32 -1.82
CA ARG A 25 -7.08 8.09 -3.01
C ARG A 25 -7.36 9.58 -2.84
N ALA A 26 -8.10 9.95 -1.82
CA ALA A 26 -8.44 11.34 -1.53
C ALA A 26 -7.32 12.02 -0.73
N PRO A 27 -7.32 13.36 -0.61
CA PRO A 27 -6.34 14.06 0.19
C PRO A 27 -6.62 14.01 1.69
N ARG A 28 -7.18 12.92 2.19
CA ARG A 28 -7.46 12.74 3.60
C ARG A 28 -6.21 12.37 4.36
N ARG A 29 -6.14 12.79 5.62
CA ARG A 29 -4.93 12.63 6.42
C ARG A 29 -5.18 12.02 7.80
N THR A 30 -6.20 11.18 7.94
CA THR A 30 -6.34 10.45 9.19
C THR A 30 -5.20 9.46 9.31
N ARG A 31 -4.91 9.03 10.54
CA ARG A 31 -3.83 8.08 10.78
C ARG A 31 -4.07 6.77 10.01
N ALA A 32 -5.30 6.26 10.05
CA ALA A 32 -5.63 5.00 9.39
C ALA A 32 -5.47 5.11 7.87
N VAL A 33 -5.96 6.20 7.28
CA VAL A 33 -5.86 6.42 5.84
C VAL A 33 -4.40 6.58 5.43
N HIS A 34 -3.62 7.32 6.20
CA HIS A 34 -2.20 7.50 5.90
C HIS A 34 -1.45 6.17 5.98
N GLY A 35 -1.71 5.38 7.02
CA GLY A 35 -1.10 4.06 7.16
C GLY A 35 -1.44 3.14 6.00
N ALA A 36 -2.71 3.11 5.61
CA ALA A 36 -3.16 2.31 4.48
C ALA A 36 -2.44 2.71 3.19
N ARG A 37 -2.29 4.03 3.00
CA ARG A 37 -1.62 4.56 1.80
C ARG A 37 -0.14 4.16 1.78
N VAL A 38 0.55 4.38 2.88
CA VAL A 38 2.00 4.11 2.96
C VAL A 38 2.29 2.62 2.79
N TRP A 39 1.58 1.78 3.54
CA TRP A 39 1.80 0.34 3.46
C TRP A 39 1.26 -0.25 2.18
N GLY A 40 0.21 0.33 1.63
CA GLY A 40 -0.32 -0.08 0.33
C GLY A 40 0.68 0.16 -0.79
N VAL A 41 1.35 1.31 -0.77
CA VAL A 41 2.40 1.62 -1.74
C VAL A 41 3.52 0.59 -1.65
N TYR A 42 3.97 0.27 -0.44
CA TYR A 42 5.04 -0.71 -0.27
C TYR A 42 4.60 -2.10 -0.75
N LEU A 43 3.42 -2.53 -0.34
CA LEU A 43 2.90 -3.83 -0.78
C LEU A 43 2.80 -3.89 -2.31
N ALA A 44 2.32 -2.82 -2.94
CA ALA A 44 2.23 -2.76 -4.39
C ALA A 44 3.61 -2.87 -5.04
N SER A 45 4.61 -2.22 -4.45
CA SER A 45 5.97 -2.25 -5.01
C SER A 45 6.60 -3.64 -4.89
N GLN A 46 6.19 -4.43 -3.90
CA GLN A 46 6.74 -5.77 -3.67
C GLN A 46 5.96 -6.86 -4.38
N ALA A 47 4.66 -6.66 -4.56
CA ALA A 47 3.76 -7.72 -5.03
C ALA A 47 3.40 -7.58 -6.51
N THR A 48 3.70 -6.45 -7.14
CA THR A 48 3.37 -6.24 -8.54
C THR A 48 4.59 -5.76 -9.30
N SER A 49 4.49 -5.74 -10.62
CA SER A 49 5.54 -5.19 -11.49
C SER A 49 5.26 -3.74 -11.88
N ALA A 50 4.29 -3.09 -11.24
CA ALA A 50 3.94 -1.71 -11.56
C ALA A 50 5.08 -0.75 -11.20
N THR A 51 5.24 0.29 -12.01
CA THR A 51 6.23 1.32 -11.74
C THR A 51 5.75 2.21 -10.59
N PHE A 52 6.68 2.93 -9.98
CA PHE A 52 6.32 3.89 -8.93
C PHE A 52 5.36 4.96 -9.46
N GLU A 53 5.51 5.34 -10.71
CA GLU A 53 4.60 6.31 -11.32
C GLU A 53 3.18 5.75 -11.38
N THR A 54 3.02 4.53 -11.85
CA THR A 54 1.72 3.87 -11.93
C THR A 54 1.10 3.69 -10.56
N ILE A 55 1.91 3.26 -9.60
CA ILE A 55 1.43 3.10 -8.22
C ILE A 55 0.93 4.44 -7.68
N GLY A 56 1.70 5.50 -7.89
CA GLY A 56 1.31 6.83 -7.43
C GLY A 56 -0.03 7.27 -8.00
N GLN A 57 -0.25 7.03 -9.28
CA GLN A 57 -1.51 7.39 -9.91
C GLN A 57 -2.69 6.62 -9.33
N ARG A 58 -2.50 5.33 -9.07
CA ARG A 58 -3.56 4.49 -8.51
C ARG A 58 -3.86 4.84 -7.05
N PHE A 59 -2.92 5.46 -6.35
CA PHE A 59 -3.12 5.91 -4.97
C PHE A 59 -3.49 7.39 -4.91
N GLY A 60 -4.16 7.89 -5.94
CA GLY A 60 -4.74 9.22 -5.93
C GLY A 60 -3.88 10.31 -6.57
N GLY A 61 -3.00 9.93 -7.50
CA GLY A 61 -2.18 10.92 -8.21
C GLY A 61 -1.00 11.41 -7.40
N ARG A 62 -0.36 10.52 -6.66
CA ARG A 62 0.79 10.89 -5.85
C ARG A 62 2.06 10.89 -6.71
N ASP A 63 2.96 11.82 -6.40
CA ASP A 63 4.24 11.93 -7.08
C ASP A 63 5.08 10.68 -6.84
N GLN A 64 5.77 10.21 -7.87
CA GLN A 64 6.59 9.01 -7.75
C GLN A 64 7.73 9.17 -6.73
N THR A 65 8.18 10.40 -6.49
CA THR A 65 9.19 10.66 -5.45
C THR A 65 8.64 10.34 -4.06
N VAL A 66 7.38 10.73 -3.81
CA VAL A 66 6.71 10.43 -2.54
C VAL A 66 6.48 8.92 -2.41
N VAL A 67 6.03 8.28 -3.49
CA VAL A 67 5.80 6.84 -3.51
C VAL A 67 7.10 6.09 -3.19
N ARG A 68 8.17 6.48 -3.82
CA ARG A 68 9.50 5.88 -3.59
C ARG A 68 9.94 6.06 -2.15
N MET A 69 9.70 7.23 -1.59
CA MET A 69 10.04 7.51 -0.20
C MET A 69 9.24 6.61 0.75
N TYR A 70 7.93 6.45 0.51
CA TYR A 70 7.10 5.56 1.32
C TYR A 70 7.61 4.13 1.25
N ALA A 71 7.93 3.65 0.05
CA ALA A 71 8.41 2.28 -0.13
C ALA A 71 9.73 2.07 0.63
N ARG A 72 10.63 3.05 0.57
CA ARG A 72 11.92 2.97 1.26
C ARG A 72 11.74 2.96 2.77
N CYS A 73 10.85 3.82 3.29
CA CYS A 73 10.59 3.86 4.73
C CYS A 73 10.00 2.55 5.23
N CYS A 74 9.07 1.97 4.48
CA CYS A 74 8.47 0.68 4.87
C CYS A 74 9.50 -0.44 4.81
N ALA A 75 10.34 -0.47 3.78
CA ALA A 75 11.38 -1.48 3.66
C ALA A 75 12.31 -1.45 4.88
N ARG A 76 12.70 -0.24 5.30
CA ARG A 76 13.53 -0.07 6.48
C ARG A 76 12.80 -0.54 7.73
N ALA A 77 11.53 -0.16 7.88
CA ALA A 77 10.74 -0.55 9.05
C ALA A 77 10.62 -2.07 9.14
N VAL A 78 10.37 -2.74 8.02
CA VAL A 78 10.27 -4.20 7.97
C VAL A 78 11.60 -4.84 8.40
N ALA A 79 12.72 -4.26 7.97
CA ALA A 79 14.04 -4.79 8.32
C ALA A 79 14.40 -4.58 9.79
N GLU A 80 13.91 -3.49 10.40
CA GLU A 80 14.37 -3.06 11.73
C GLU A 80 13.37 -3.33 12.85
N HIS A 81 12.08 -3.48 12.54
CA HIS A 81 11.04 -3.57 13.56
C HIS A 81 10.16 -4.79 13.35
N ARG A 82 10.10 -5.63 14.38
CA ARG A 82 9.32 -6.87 14.33
C ARG A 82 7.84 -6.62 14.02
N GLU A 83 7.27 -5.57 14.60
CA GLU A 83 5.85 -5.27 14.38
C GLU A 83 5.59 -4.90 12.92
N SER A 84 6.49 -4.14 12.32
CA SER A 84 6.36 -3.78 10.91
C SER A 84 6.49 -4.99 10.01
N ALA A 85 7.40 -5.90 10.34
CA ALA A 85 7.56 -7.15 9.60
C ALA A 85 6.28 -7.99 9.68
N ARG A 86 5.69 -8.09 10.87
CA ARG A 86 4.44 -8.83 11.06
C ARG A 86 3.31 -8.23 10.25
N LEU A 87 3.19 -6.91 10.26
CA LEU A 87 2.18 -6.23 9.47
C LEU A 87 2.34 -6.54 7.99
N TYR A 88 3.56 -6.40 7.49
CA TYR A 88 3.82 -6.65 6.06
C TYR A 88 3.49 -8.09 5.70
N TYR A 89 3.91 -9.06 6.50
CA TYR A 89 3.64 -10.47 6.20
C TYR A 89 2.15 -10.78 6.28
N ALA A 90 1.41 -10.16 7.19
CA ALA A 90 -0.03 -10.32 7.28
C ALA A 90 -0.72 -9.78 6.02
N LEU A 91 -0.32 -8.60 5.56
CA LEU A 91 -0.86 -8.01 4.34
C LEU A 91 -0.54 -8.86 3.12
N SER A 92 0.69 -9.34 3.04
CA SER A 92 1.14 -10.17 1.94
C SER A 92 0.38 -11.51 1.90
N ALA A 93 0.14 -12.10 3.07
CA ALA A 93 -0.62 -13.34 3.16
C ALA A 93 -2.06 -13.15 2.72
N CYS A 94 -2.69 -12.04 3.09
CA CYS A 94 -4.05 -11.74 2.65
C CYS A 94 -4.12 -11.57 1.13
N LEU A 95 -3.12 -10.94 0.57
CA LEU A 95 -3.06 -10.72 -0.88
C LEU A 95 -2.93 -12.02 -1.64
N LYS A 96 -2.22 -13.00 -1.09
CA LYS A 96 -1.98 -14.28 -1.76
C LYS A 96 -3.08 -15.31 -1.55
N ARG A 97 -4.16 -14.94 -0.94
CA ARG A 97 -5.19 -15.90 -0.52
C ARG A 97 -6.09 -16.41 -1.63
N ASP A 98 -6.04 -15.86 -2.76
CA ASP A 98 -6.91 -16.31 -3.87
C ASP A 98 -6.46 -17.64 -4.47
#